data_746c9db2c39455ab6edb563cc4667e8a
#
_entry.id   746c9db2c39455ab6edb563cc4667e8a
#
_cell.length_a   1.000
_cell.length_b   1.000
_cell.length_c   1.000
_cell.angle_alpha   90.00
_cell.angle_beta   90.00
_cell.angle_gamma   90.00
#
_symmetry.space_group_name_H-M   'P 1'
#
loop_
_entity.id
_entity.type
_entity.pdbx_description
1 polymer ?
#
loop_
_entity_poly.entity_id
_entity_poly.type
_entity_poly.pdbx_seq_one_letter_code
_entity_poly.pdbx_strand_id
1 'polypeptide(L)'
;KRWFGYIQELGANTLRVYTILQDDFYNAFYEYNTAREAAGEEPLWLIHGVWVNDYVQFSHRDAYDDDFLQTLLEDSRTLVDILHGERVLSLGRGLGSGSYRNDVSRWVIGYILGVEWEDVTVAYTDHKYPERSSYQGEYMVTTADATPFEAMLARVGDNIIEYETTRYKQQRLVAFSNWPTTDPFYYSPATTFYRSKYSSINVENITPTEKFISGYFASYHVYPYYPDYLELDMEAAAYREEDLIEAYGESRYENILKVISNMGAADIY
;
A
#
# COMPACT_ATOMS: atom_id res chain seq x y z
N LYS A 1 -6.86 13.41 -19.95
CA LYS A 1 -8.31 13.62 -19.91
C LYS A 1 -9.10 12.51 -20.60
N ARG A 2 -8.79 12.19 -21.87
CA ARG A 2 -9.53 11.16 -22.63
C ARG A 2 -9.59 9.81 -21.90
N TRP A 3 -8.48 9.38 -21.27
CA TRP A 3 -8.43 8.14 -20.51
C TRP A 3 -9.33 8.15 -19.28
N PHE A 4 -9.46 9.28 -18.58
CA PHE A 4 -10.38 9.40 -17.45
C PHE A 4 -11.84 9.20 -17.88
N GLY A 5 -12.22 9.74 -19.06
CA GLY A 5 -13.55 9.48 -19.63
C GLY A 5 -13.80 8.01 -19.91
N TYR A 6 -12.85 7.34 -20.56
CA TYR A 6 -12.97 5.90 -20.83
C TYR A 6 -13.06 5.05 -19.58
N ILE A 7 -12.32 5.41 -18.52
CA ILE A 7 -12.37 4.72 -17.24
C ILE A 7 -13.77 4.84 -16.62
N GLN A 8 -14.37 6.02 -16.64
CA GLN A 8 -15.75 6.22 -16.16
C GLN A 8 -16.81 5.56 -17.05
N GLU A 9 -16.61 5.52 -18.37
CA GLU A 9 -17.46 4.77 -19.30
C GLU A 9 -17.46 3.28 -19.00
N LEU A 10 -16.35 2.72 -18.50
CA LEU A 10 -16.25 1.35 -18.01
C LEU A 10 -16.93 1.12 -16.64
N GLY A 11 -17.48 2.16 -16.03
CA GLY A 11 -18.15 2.09 -14.74
C GLY A 11 -17.25 2.31 -13.52
N ALA A 12 -15.95 2.58 -13.71
CA ALA A 12 -15.06 2.91 -12.60
C ALA A 12 -15.24 4.36 -12.17
N ASN A 13 -15.32 4.58 -10.86
CA ASN A 13 -15.45 5.91 -10.27
C ASN A 13 -14.19 6.35 -9.50
N THR A 14 -13.23 5.47 -9.31
CA THR A 14 -12.02 5.71 -8.52
C THR A 14 -10.79 5.20 -9.26
N LEU A 15 -9.73 5.97 -9.21
CA LEU A 15 -8.40 5.60 -9.69
C LEU A 15 -7.50 5.27 -8.51
N ARG A 16 -6.65 4.26 -8.66
CA ARG A 16 -5.47 4.09 -7.85
C ARG A 16 -4.24 4.45 -8.64
N VAL A 17 -3.35 5.25 -8.06
CA VAL A 17 -1.99 5.49 -8.56
C VAL A 17 -0.98 5.07 -7.50
N TYR A 18 0.13 4.49 -7.93
CA TYR A 18 1.08 3.83 -7.03
C TYR A 18 2.14 4.78 -6.47
N THR A 19 2.46 5.85 -7.21
CA THR A 19 3.55 6.75 -6.89
C THR A 19 3.27 8.16 -7.38
N ILE A 20 4.12 9.12 -6.99
CA ILE A 20 4.06 10.50 -7.47
C ILE A 20 4.30 10.52 -8.98
N LEU A 21 3.31 11.02 -9.71
CA LEU A 21 3.36 11.17 -11.17
C LEU A 21 3.85 12.57 -11.56
N GLN A 22 4.06 12.78 -12.87
CA GLN A 22 4.35 14.10 -13.41
C GLN A 22 3.18 15.05 -13.17
N ASP A 23 3.45 16.35 -13.07
CA ASP A 23 2.44 17.37 -12.82
C ASP A 23 1.32 17.41 -13.87
N ASP A 24 1.58 16.98 -15.10
CA ASP A 24 0.59 16.83 -16.16
C ASP A 24 -0.58 15.92 -15.76
N PHE A 25 -0.33 14.89 -14.96
CA PHE A 25 -1.41 14.02 -14.47
C PHE A 25 -2.37 14.81 -13.57
N TYR A 26 -1.85 15.51 -12.58
CA TYR A 26 -2.66 16.26 -11.62
C TYR A 26 -3.38 17.46 -12.27
N ASN A 27 -2.71 18.12 -13.23
CA ASN A 27 -3.30 19.18 -14.03
C ASN A 27 -4.49 18.64 -14.85
N ALA A 28 -4.29 17.51 -15.53
CA ALA A 28 -5.34 16.88 -16.32
C ALA A 28 -6.50 16.37 -15.45
N PHE A 29 -6.19 15.83 -14.26
CA PHE A 29 -7.17 15.35 -13.29
C PHE A 29 -8.01 16.49 -12.72
N TYR A 30 -7.37 17.60 -12.34
CA TYR A 30 -8.03 18.81 -11.88
C TYR A 30 -9.00 19.37 -12.93
N GLU A 31 -8.52 19.54 -14.17
CA GLU A 31 -9.35 20.08 -15.26
C GLU A 31 -10.51 19.13 -15.64
N TYR A 32 -10.28 17.83 -15.58
CA TYR A 32 -11.30 16.83 -15.85
C TYR A 32 -12.42 16.89 -14.80
N ASN A 33 -12.08 16.81 -13.52
CA ASN A 33 -13.05 16.82 -12.44
C ASN A 33 -13.78 18.15 -12.29
N THR A 34 -13.08 19.27 -12.48
CA THR A 34 -13.70 20.59 -12.47
C THR A 34 -14.77 20.72 -13.57
N ALA A 35 -14.50 20.20 -14.77
CA ALA A 35 -15.47 20.21 -15.87
C ALA A 35 -16.69 19.32 -15.55
N ARG A 36 -16.48 18.16 -14.94
CA ARG A 36 -17.58 17.27 -14.53
C ARG A 36 -18.47 17.91 -13.47
N GLU A 37 -17.88 18.45 -12.42
CA GLU A 37 -18.63 19.16 -11.37
C GLU A 37 -19.45 20.35 -11.94
N ALA A 38 -18.85 21.10 -12.87
CA ALA A 38 -19.54 22.20 -13.54
C ALA A 38 -20.73 21.73 -14.39
N ALA A 39 -20.70 20.49 -14.89
CA ALA A 39 -21.78 19.83 -15.61
C ALA A 39 -22.81 19.14 -14.68
N GLY A 40 -22.59 19.17 -13.37
CA GLY A 40 -23.42 18.44 -12.39
C GLY A 40 -23.21 16.93 -12.42
N GLU A 41 -22.06 16.48 -12.91
CA GLU A 41 -21.68 15.07 -13.03
C GLU A 41 -20.73 14.68 -11.90
N GLU A 42 -20.71 13.38 -11.54
CA GLU A 42 -19.83 12.85 -10.52
C GLU A 42 -18.35 12.94 -10.92
N PRO A 43 -17.47 13.41 -10.03
CA PRO A 43 -16.03 13.43 -10.29
C PRO A 43 -15.45 12.01 -10.30
N LEU A 44 -14.22 11.89 -10.77
CA LEU A 44 -13.40 10.70 -10.61
C LEU A 44 -12.58 10.83 -9.32
N TRP A 45 -12.67 9.85 -8.44
CA TRP A 45 -11.96 9.84 -7.17
C TRP A 45 -10.54 9.27 -7.31
N LEU A 46 -9.69 9.53 -6.33
CA LEU A 46 -8.30 9.11 -6.34
C LEU A 46 -7.92 8.47 -5.00
N ILE A 47 -7.32 7.29 -5.05
CA ILE A 47 -6.52 6.70 -3.99
C ILE A 47 -5.07 6.79 -4.43
N HIS A 48 -4.21 7.39 -3.60
CA HIS A 48 -2.85 7.68 -4.00
C HIS A 48 -1.84 6.90 -3.16
N GLY A 49 -0.93 6.21 -3.85
CA GLY A 49 0.15 5.46 -3.23
C GLY A 49 1.40 6.29 -2.97
N VAL A 50 2.16 5.89 -1.96
CA VAL A 50 3.54 6.30 -1.74
C VAL A 50 4.42 5.08 -1.94
N TRP A 51 5.01 4.97 -3.12
CA TRP A 51 5.88 3.85 -3.48
C TRP A 51 7.31 4.12 -3.01
N VAL A 52 7.89 3.18 -2.30
CA VAL A 52 9.31 3.25 -1.97
C VAL A 52 10.13 3.03 -3.23
N ASN A 53 11.12 3.87 -3.46
CA ASN A 53 11.99 3.74 -4.61
C ASN A 53 12.66 2.36 -4.62
N ASP A 54 12.58 1.64 -5.74
CA ASP A 54 13.15 0.30 -5.89
C ASP A 54 14.64 0.26 -5.54
N TYR A 55 15.39 1.30 -5.90
CA TYR A 55 16.80 1.40 -5.53
C TYR A 55 17.00 1.37 -4.01
N VAL A 56 16.19 2.11 -3.27
CA VAL A 56 16.25 2.14 -1.81
C VAL A 56 15.87 0.78 -1.24
N GLN A 57 14.79 0.17 -1.73
CA GLN A 57 14.33 -1.13 -1.25
C GLN A 57 15.33 -2.26 -1.52
N PHE A 58 15.94 -2.31 -2.70
CA PHE A 58 16.88 -3.37 -3.06
C PHE A 58 18.30 -3.14 -2.53
N SER A 59 18.70 -1.90 -2.30
CA SER A 59 20.03 -1.56 -1.80
C SER A 59 20.11 -1.50 -0.28
N HIS A 60 19.02 -1.12 0.37
CA HIS A 60 18.89 -0.94 1.81
C HIS A 60 17.83 -1.90 2.36
N ARG A 61 18.25 -3.07 2.79
CA ARG A 61 17.39 -4.11 3.38
C ARG A 61 16.97 -3.82 4.82
N ASP A 62 17.17 -2.62 5.26
CA ASP A 62 16.93 -2.17 6.62
C ASP A 62 15.93 -1.03 6.59
N ALA A 63 14.70 -1.29 7.01
CA ALA A 63 13.64 -0.28 7.00
C ALA A 63 13.85 0.84 8.04
N TYR A 64 14.82 0.69 8.93
CA TYR A 64 15.28 1.75 9.86
C TYR A 64 16.55 2.45 9.40
N ASP A 65 17.11 2.06 8.24
CA ASP A 65 18.15 2.85 7.59
C ASP A 65 17.63 4.27 7.31
N ASP A 66 18.48 5.26 7.58
CA ASP A 66 18.06 6.67 7.43
C ASP A 66 17.63 6.98 5.99
N ASP A 67 18.35 6.46 4.99
CA ASP A 67 17.99 6.66 3.58
C ASP A 67 16.64 6.03 3.25
N PHE A 68 16.33 4.86 3.82
CA PHE A 68 15.04 4.21 3.62
C PHE A 68 13.90 4.96 4.32
N LEU A 69 14.01 5.10 5.64
CA LEU A 69 12.93 5.64 6.45
C LEU A 69 12.68 7.13 6.21
N GLN A 70 13.74 7.93 6.14
CA GLN A 70 13.59 9.37 5.92
C GLN A 70 13.02 9.65 4.52
N THR A 71 13.46 8.92 3.49
CA THR A 71 12.88 9.05 2.15
C THR A 71 11.38 8.76 2.15
N LEU A 72 10.95 7.68 2.80
CA LEU A 72 9.53 7.32 2.87
C LEU A 72 8.70 8.36 3.64
N LEU A 73 9.23 8.89 4.74
CA LEU A 73 8.60 9.97 5.51
C LEU A 73 8.49 11.28 4.70
N GLU A 74 9.55 11.64 3.99
CA GLU A 74 9.60 12.85 3.16
C GLU A 74 8.72 12.74 1.92
N ASP A 75 8.70 11.61 1.26
CA ASP A 75 7.85 11.35 0.09
C ASP A 75 6.37 11.38 0.49
N SER A 76 6.02 10.87 1.68
CA SER A 76 4.67 10.96 2.22
C SER A 76 4.21 12.42 2.40
N ARG A 77 5.05 13.28 2.98
CA ARG A 77 4.76 14.72 3.12
C ARG A 77 4.73 15.44 1.78
N THR A 78 5.67 15.08 0.90
CA THR A 78 5.74 15.65 -0.46
C THR A 78 4.47 15.33 -1.24
N LEU A 79 3.95 14.12 -1.13
CA LEU A 79 2.68 13.75 -1.74
C LEU A 79 1.54 14.63 -1.23
N VAL A 80 1.43 14.83 0.08
CA VAL A 80 0.39 15.71 0.66
C VAL A 80 0.48 17.11 0.04
N ASP A 81 1.66 17.72 -0.01
CA ASP A 81 1.85 19.05 -0.62
C ASP A 81 1.48 19.08 -2.12
N ILE A 82 1.79 18.00 -2.86
CA ILE A 82 1.43 17.86 -4.28
C ILE A 82 -0.08 17.87 -4.46
N LEU A 83 -0.80 17.09 -3.65
CA LEU A 83 -2.25 16.98 -3.75
C LEU A 83 -2.97 18.30 -3.40
N HIS A 84 -2.37 19.10 -2.50
CA HIS A 84 -2.84 20.45 -2.16
C HIS A 84 -2.32 21.54 -3.10
N GLY A 85 -1.57 21.21 -4.15
CA GLY A 85 -1.10 22.17 -5.14
C GLY A 85 0.04 23.08 -4.67
N GLU A 86 0.80 22.68 -3.68
CA GLU A 86 1.82 23.51 -3.02
C GLU A 86 3.26 23.03 -3.21
N ARG A 87 3.56 22.29 -4.30
CA ARG A 87 4.90 21.72 -4.49
C ARG A 87 5.50 22.02 -5.86
N VAL A 88 6.80 22.29 -5.86
CA VAL A 88 7.66 22.20 -7.04
C VAL A 88 8.69 21.11 -6.76
N LEU A 89 8.83 20.17 -7.66
CA LEU A 89 9.61 18.97 -7.44
C LEU A 89 10.40 18.59 -8.69
N SER A 90 11.61 18.07 -8.50
CA SER A 90 12.40 17.43 -9.54
C SER A 90 13.07 16.19 -8.97
N LEU A 91 12.48 15.03 -9.23
CA LEU A 91 13.01 13.74 -8.77
C LEU A 91 13.96 13.10 -9.79
N GLY A 92 13.92 13.51 -11.06
CA GLY A 92 14.75 12.96 -12.13
C GLY A 92 14.41 11.49 -12.48
N ARG A 93 15.05 10.94 -13.52
CA ARG A 93 15.01 9.52 -13.93
C ARG A 93 13.63 8.86 -13.95
N GLY A 94 12.63 9.54 -14.49
CA GLY A 94 11.27 8.98 -14.62
C GLY A 94 10.39 9.07 -13.36
N LEU A 95 10.92 9.55 -12.25
CA LEU A 95 10.13 9.91 -11.07
C LEU A 95 9.36 11.21 -11.29
N GLY A 96 8.35 11.46 -10.48
CA GLY A 96 7.51 12.65 -10.61
C GLY A 96 8.34 13.94 -10.55
N SER A 97 8.05 14.85 -11.44
CA SER A 97 8.62 16.20 -11.41
C SER A 97 7.66 17.19 -12.05
N GLY A 98 7.80 18.45 -11.71
CA GLY A 98 6.99 19.51 -12.25
C GLY A 98 6.58 20.55 -11.21
N SER A 99 5.61 21.37 -11.57
CA SER A 99 5.05 22.43 -10.73
C SER A 99 3.59 22.12 -10.42
N TYR A 100 3.37 21.47 -9.29
CA TYR A 100 2.07 21.07 -8.79
C TYR A 100 1.37 22.29 -8.18
N ARG A 101 0.39 22.87 -8.88
CA ARG A 101 -0.29 24.12 -8.52
C ARG A 101 -1.80 23.97 -8.38
N ASN A 102 -2.35 22.86 -8.81
CA ASN A 102 -3.77 22.60 -8.72
C ASN A 102 -4.08 21.76 -7.50
N ASP A 103 -4.94 22.28 -6.63
CA ASP A 103 -5.43 21.53 -5.47
C ASP A 103 -6.45 20.48 -5.94
N VAL A 104 -6.04 19.21 -5.90
CA VAL A 104 -6.86 18.04 -6.22
C VAL A 104 -7.32 17.30 -4.96
N SER A 105 -6.94 17.79 -3.79
CA SER A 105 -7.12 17.11 -2.50
C SER A 105 -8.56 16.74 -2.20
N ARG A 106 -9.52 17.54 -2.65
CA ARG A 106 -10.96 17.30 -2.45
C ARG A 106 -11.50 16.04 -3.13
N TRP A 107 -10.77 15.50 -4.11
CA TRP A 107 -11.13 14.26 -4.80
C TRP A 107 -10.27 13.07 -4.38
N VAL A 108 -9.41 13.24 -3.37
CA VAL A 108 -8.57 12.18 -2.85
C VAL A 108 -9.23 11.52 -1.65
N ILE A 109 -9.51 10.22 -1.77
CA ILE A 109 -10.15 9.42 -0.73
C ILE A 109 -9.16 9.02 0.34
N GLY A 110 -7.95 8.59 -0.04
CA GLY A 110 -6.98 8.05 0.90
C GLY A 110 -5.62 7.79 0.31
N TYR A 111 -4.74 7.30 1.18
CA TYR A 111 -3.37 6.93 0.89
C TYR A 111 -3.17 5.43 1.06
N ILE A 112 -2.39 4.83 0.16
CA ILE A 112 -1.83 3.51 0.36
C ILE A 112 -0.31 3.67 0.50
N LEU A 113 0.20 3.42 1.68
CA LEU A 113 1.59 3.64 2.04
C LEU A 113 2.39 2.35 1.85
N GLY A 114 3.48 2.47 1.10
CA GLY A 114 4.38 1.37 0.85
C GLY A 114 4.20 0.76 -0.53
N VAL A 115 4.81 -0.40 -0.68
CA VAL A 115 4.99 -1.10 -1.94
C VAL A 115 4.64 -2.57 -1.77
N GLU A 116 4.94 -3.34 -2.77
CA GLU A 116 5.07 -4.79 -2.71
C GLU A 116 6.35 -5.11 -1.94
N TRP A 117 6.24 -5.20 -0.62
CA TRP A 117 7.39 -5.31 0.28
C TRP A 117 8.18 -6.60 0.06
N GLU A 118 9.48 -6.46 -0.16
CA GLU A 118 10.41 -7.59 -0.21
C GLU A 118 10.43 -8.33 1.13
N ASP A 119 10.20 -9.64 1.08
CA ASP A 119 10.22 -10.52 2.26
C ASP A 119 11.54 -10.44 3.02
N VAL A 120 12.66 -10.33 2.30
CA VAL A 120 14.00 -10.19 2.88
C VAL A 120 14.16 -8.88 3.65
N THR A 121 13.61 -7.79 3.15
CA THR A 121 13.66 -6.48 3.82
C THR A 121 12.86 -6.51 5.13
N VAL A 122 11.69 -7.12 5.10
CA VAL A 122 10.85 -7.28 6.30
C VAL A 122 11.54 -8.19 7.32
N ALA A 123 11.96 -9.39 6.89
CA ALA A 123 12.63 -10.36 7.77
C ALA A 123 13.94 -9.82 8.37
N TYR A 124 14.74 -9.12 7.59
CA TYR A 124 15.99 -8.52 8.06
C TYR A 124 15.73 -7.44 9.13
N THR A 125 14.76 -6.56 8.88
CA THR A 125 14.39 -5.50 9.81
C THR A 125 13.87 -6.08 11.13
N ASP A 126 12.97 -7.06 11.06
CA ASP A 126 12.40 -7.70 12.24
C ASP A 126 13.47 -8.44 13.06
N HIS A 127 14.38 -9.13 12.38
CA HIS A 127 15.47 -9.83 13.06
C HIS A 127 16.50 -8.88 13.69
N LYS A 128 16.80 -7.77 13.01
CA LYS A 128 17.83 -6.82 13.48
C LYS A 128 17.38 -5.97 14.67
N TYR A 129 16.10 -5.66 14.75
CA TYR A 129 15.54 -4.71 15.72
C TYR A 129 14.40 -5.28 16.55
N PRO A 130 14.56 -6.45 17.19
CA PRO A 130 13.47 -7.09 17.92
C PRO A 130 12.91 -6.20 19.06
N GLU A 131 13.70 -5.25 19.56
CA GLU A 131 13.29 -4.29 20.59
C GLU A 131 12.42 -3.13 20.05
N ARG A 132 12.32 -2.97 18.74
CA ARG A 132 11.54 -1.89 18.11
C ARG A 132 10.16 -2.34 17.66
N SER A 133 9.58 -3.34 18.28
CA SER A 133 8.28 -3.90 17.93
C SER A 133 7.07 -3.08 18.39
N SER A 134 7.27 -1.84 18.84
CA SER A 134 6.17 -0.99 19.29
C SER A 134 6.33 0.45 18.80
N TYR A 135 5.19 1.07 18.49
CA TYR A 135 5.09 2.47 18.18
C TYR A 135 3.85 3.08 18.85
N GLN A 136 4.03 4.26 19.45
CA GLN A 136 2.97 5.00 20.12
C GLN A 136 2.94 6.43 19.57
N GLY A 137 2.19 6.59 18.47
CA GLY A 137 1.99 7.87 17.80
C GLY A 137 0.76 8.62 18.32
N GLU A 138 0.50 9.76 17.72
CA GLU A 138 -0.70 10.56 18.02
C GLU A 138 -1.95 10.00 17.31
N TYR A 139 -1.78 9.50 16.10
CA TYR A 139 -2.86 9.00 15.22
C TYR A 139 -2.83 7.50 15.02
N MET A 140 -1.66 6.88 15.08
CA MET A 140 -1.48 5.44 14.95
C MET A 140 -0.63 4.86 16.07
N VAL A 141 -0.99 3.65 16.49
CA VAL A 141 -0.28 2.88 17.49
C VAL A 141 -0.19 1.43 17.06
N THR A 142 0.76 0.67 17.63
CA THR A 142 0.84 -0.77 17.39
C THR A 142 0.24 -1.57 18.55
N THR A 143 -0.21 -2.78 18.23
CA THR A 143 -0.57 -3.80 19.23
C THR A 143 0.68 -4.40 19.87
N ALA A 144 0.48 -5.23 20.90
CA ALA A 144 1.58 -5.94 21.55
C ALA A 144 2.21 -7.03 20.66
N ASP A 145 1.51 -7.48 19.63
CA ASP A 145 1.96 -8.54 18.70
C ASP A 145 2.67 -7.98 17.47
N ALA A 146 2.85 -6.66 17.40
CA ALA A 146 3.47 -6.02 16.25
C ALA A 146 4.96 -6.36 16.12
N THR A 147 5.42 -6.42 14.88
CA THR A 147 6.83 -6.56 14.52
C THR A 147 7.53 -5.19 14.40
N PRO A 148 8.87 -5.17 14.39
CA PRO A 148 9.63 -3.95 14.10
C PRO A 148 9.27 -3.28 12.77
N PHE A 149 9.02 -4.08 11.73
CA PHE A 149 8.61 -3.54 10.43
C PHE A 149 7.22 -2.91 10.49
N GLU A 150 6.27 -3.53 11.18
CA GLU A 150 4.92 -2.99 11.40
C GLU A 150 4.96 -1.71 12.25
N ALA A 151 5.86 -1.64 13.24
CA ALA A 151 6.07 -0.42 14.00
C ALA A 151 6.64 0.73 13.14
N MET A 152 7.50 0.43 12.18
CA MET A 152 7.97 1.39 11.18
C MET A 152 6.81 1.87 10.29
N LEU A 153 5.97 0.96 9.80
CA LEU A 153 4.78 1.33 9.02
C LEU A 153 3.83 2.23 9.82
N ALA A 154 3.55 1.89 11.07
CA ALA A 154 2.73 2.72 11.96
C ALA A 154 3.29 4.15 12.09
N ARG A 155 4.62 4.29 12.21
CA ARG A 155 5.30 5.59 12.24
C ARG A 155 5.12 6.38 10.94
N VAL A 156 5.18 5.72 9.80
CA VAL A 156 4.96 6.37 8.49
C VAL A 156 3.52 6.84 8.36
N GLY A 157 2.55 6.01 8.76
CA GLY A 157 1.14 6.38 8.77
C GLY A 157 0.83 7.55 9.70
N ASP A 158 1.36 7.50 10.92
CA ASP A 158 1.23 8.60 11.88
C ASP A 158 1.77 9.92 11.31
N ASN A 159 2.96 9.88 10.69
CA ASN A 159 3.61 11.03 10.09
C ASN A 159 2.78 11.70 8.98
N ILE A 160 2.19 10.94 8.06
CA ILE A 160 1.40 11.54 6.98
C ILE A 160 0.11 12.16 7.50
N ILE A 161 -0.55 11.49 8.45
CA ILE A 161 -1.78 11.99 9.08
C ILE A 161 -1.50 13.26 9.88
N GLU A 162 -0.44 13.26 10.71
CA GLU A 162 -0.02 14.41 11.47
C GLU A 162 0.28 15.61 10.55
N TYR A 163 1.04 15.38 9.49
CA TYR A 163 1.42 16.42 8.56
C TYR A 163 0.22 17.06 7.88
N GLU A 164 -0.70 16.28 7.32
CA GLU A 164 -1.89 16.79 6.66
C GLU A 164 -2.84 17.47 7.64
N THR A 165 -3.04 16.87 8.82
CA THR A 165 -3.89 17.46 9.88
C THR A 165 -3.34 18.80 10.35
N THR A 166 -2.03 18.89 10.57
CA THR A 166 -1.41 20.11 11.08
C THR A 166 -1.39 21.21 10.06
N ARG A 167 -1.02 20.90 8.82
CA ARG A 167 -0.82 21.88 7.75
C ARG A 167 -2.11 22.28 7.05
N TYR A 168 -2.94 21.28 6.71
CA TYR A 168 -4.12 21.48 5.85
C TYR A 168 -5.46 21.28 6.58
N LYS A 169 -5.44 20.87 7.85
CA LYS A 169 -6.65 20.63 8.66
C LYS A 169 -7.57 19.57 8.06
N GLN A 170 -6.98 18.61 7.38
CA GLN A 170 -7.68 17.49 6.75
C GLN A 170 -7.07 16.16 7.19
N GLN A 171 -7.85 15.11 7.08
CA GLN A 171 -7.41 13.72 7.23
C GLN A 171 -8.06 12.90 6.12
N ARG A 172 -7.40 11.81 5.72
CA ARG A 172 -7.88 10.85 4.72
C ARG A 172 -7.73 9.44 5.22
N LEU A 173 -8.42 8.51 4.57
CA LEU A 173 -8.19 7.09 4.80
C LEU A 173 -6.71 6.75 4.57
N VAL A 174 -6.19 5.84 5.37
CA VAL A 174 -4.82 5.32 5.22
C VAL A 174 -4.86 3.80 5.19
N ALA A 175 -4.06 3.21 4.31
CA ALA A 175 -3.78 1.79 4.27
C ALA A 175 -2.29 1.52 4.11
N PHE A 176 -1.89 0.30 4.43
CA PHE A 176 -0.59 -0.25 4.05
C PHE A 176 -0.82 -1.41 3.11
N SER A 177 0.07 -1.53 2.12
CA SER A 177 0.08 -2.68 1.22
C SER A 177 1.03 -3.76 1.70
N ASN A 178 0.90 -4.93 1.08
CA ASN A 178 1.83 -6.04 1.23
C ASN A 178 2.13 -6.67 -0.14
N TRP A 179 2.83 -7.80 -0.11
CA TRP A 179 3.07 -8.67 -1.24
C TRP A 179 2.67 -10.11 -0.86
N PRO A 180 2.38 -11.02 -1.79
CA PRO A 180 2.05 -12.40 -1.43
C PRO A 180 3.08 -13.12 -0.57
N THR A 181 4.37 -12.75 -0.66
CA THR A 181 5.42 -13.30 0.20
C THR A 181 5.43 -12.74 1.61
N THR A 182 4.72 -11.63 1.85
CA THR A 182 4.63 -10.95 3.15
C THR A 182 3.21 -10.90 3.69
N ASP A 183 2.27 -11.67 3.12
CA ASP A 183 0.92 -11.76 3.67
C ASP A 183 0.92 -12.35 5.10
N PRO A 184 -0.09 -12.07 5.93
CA PRO A 184 -0.11 -12.50 7.32
C PRO A 184 -0.56 -13.96 7.51
N PHE A 185 -0.70 -14.75 6.45
CA PHE A 185 -1.25 -16.09 6.52
C PHE A 185 -0.19 -17.15 6.80
N TYR A 186 -0.62 -18.19 7.48
CA TYR A 186 0.22 -19.37 7.73
C TYR A 186 0.08 -20.37 6.59
N TYR A 187 1.19 -20.91 6.17
CA TYR A 187 1.27 -21.95 5.14
C TYR A 187 2.06 -23.17 5.66
N SER A 188 1.88 -24.31 5.00
CA SER A 188 2.72 -25.47 5.26
C SER A 188 4.20 -25.14 4.99
N PRO A 189 5.15 -25.85 5.61
CA PRO A 189 6.57 -25.64 5.36
C PRO A 189 6.95 -25.72 3.88
N ALA A 190 6.35 -26.65 3.12
CA ALA A 190 6.60 -26.79 1.69
C ALA A 190 6.10 -25.57 0.91
N THR A 191 4.87 -25.10 1.17
CA THR A 191 4.30 -23.91 0.56
C THR A 191 5.08 -22.65 0.96
N THR A 192 5.50 -22.54 2.22
CA THR A 192 6.32 -21.43 2.72
C THR A 192 7.64 -21.33 1.97
N PHE A 193 8.32 -22.45 1.79
CA PHE A 193 9.56 -22.51 1.03
C PHE A 193 9.34 -22.14 -0.44
N TYR A 194 8.34 -22.74 -1.07
CA TYR A 194 8.03 -22.49 -2.47
C TYR A 194 7.67 -21.04 -2.75
N ARG A 195 6.91 -20.39 -1.86
CA ARG A 195 6.52 -18.99 -1.98
C ARG A 195 7.60 -18.01 -1.51
N SER A 196 8.76 -18.47 -1.07
CA SER A 196 9.78 -17.62 -0.45
C SER A 196 9.22 -16.73 0.68
N LYS A 197 8.33 -17.32 1.49
CA LYS A 197 7.65 -16.59 2.57
C LYS A 197 8.45 -16.67 3.86
N TYR A 198 9.33 -15.71 4.06
CA TYR A 198 10.22 -15.64 5.23
C TYR A 198 9.77 -14.65 6.30
N SER A 199 8.76 -13.86 6.00
CA SER A 199 8.23 -12.81 6.87
C SER A 199 6.73 -12.62 6.67
N SER A 200 6.11 -11.82 7.52
CA SER A 200 4.71 -11.42 7.37
C SER A 200 4.51 -9.99 7.81
N ILE A 201 3.54 -9.33 7.22
CA ILE A 201 3.03 -8.02 7.63
C ILE A 201 1.54 -8.22 7.91
N ASN A 202 1.17 -8.13 9.18
CA ASN A 202 -0.22 -8.11 9.59
C ASN A 202 -0.63 -6.67 9.91
N VAL A 203 -1.34 -6.05 8.98
CA VAL A 203 -1.80 -4.66 9.17
C VAL A 203 -2.76 -4.49 10.33
N GLU A 204 -3.37 -5.56 10.85
CA GLU A 204 -4.20 -5.53 12.07
C GLU A 204 -3.37 -5.28 13.35
N ASN A 205 -2.05 -5.43 13.29
CA ASN A 205 -1.14 -5.04 14.36
C ASN A 205 -0.91 -3.52 14.46
N ILE A 206 -1.47 -2.77 13.50
CA ILE A 206 -1.47 -1.30 13.49
C ILE A 206 -2.90 -0.84 13.71
N THR A 207 -3.13 0.03 14.67
CA THR A 207 -4.46 0.50 15.01
C THR A 207 -4.54 2.02 15.04
N PRO A 208 -5.64 2.62 14.57
CA PRO A 208 -5.86 4.05 14.68
C PRO A 208 -6.18 4.43 16.13
N THR A 209 -5.76 5.62 16.54
CA THR A 209 -6.24 6.24 17.76
C THR A 209 -7.57 6.97 17.54
N GLU A 210 -8.22 7.43 18.60
CA GLU A 210 -9.44 8.25 18.50
C GLU A 210 -9.24 9.58 17.74
N LYS A 211 -7.99 10.05 17.61
CA LYS A 211 -7.65 11.27 16.87
C LYS A 211 -7.61 11.07 15.35
N PHE A 212 -7.46 9.85 14.90
CA PHE A 212 -7.53 9.52 13.49
C PHE A 212 -8.97 9.21 13.10
N ILE A 213 -9.71 10.23 12.69
CA ILE A 213 -11.16 10.16 12.45
C ILE A 213 -11.54 9.66 11.04
N SER A 214 -10.61 9.71 10.09
CA SER A 214 -10.90 9.34 8.69
C SER A 214 -10.97 7.83 8.48
N GLY A 215 -10.21 7.08 9.25
CA GLY A 215 -10.27 5.63 9.22
C GLY A 215 -9.06 4.97 8.55
N TYR A 216 -8.93 3.70 8.85
CA TYR A 216 -7.84 2.84 8.43
C TYR A 216 -8.39 1.56 7.79
N PHE A 217 -7.76 1.10 6.73
CA PHE A 217 -8.15 -0.12 6.01
C PHE A 217 -6.93 -0.94 5.60
N ALA A 218 -7.14 -2.22 5.31
CA ALA A 218 -6.10 -3.09 4.77
C ALA A 218 -6.15 -3.07 3.23
N SER A 219 -4.98 -3.11 2.61
CA SER A 219 -4.83 -3.15 1.16
C SER A 219 -3.84 -4.26 0.79
N TYR A 220 -4.36 -5.41 0.39
CA TYR A 220 -3.53 -6.57 0.07
C TYR A 220 -3.42 -6.81 -1.42
N HIS A 221 -2.21 -7.16 -1.87
CA HIS A 221 -1.97 -7.70 -3.20
C HIS A 221 -2.25 -9.19 -3.19
N VAL A 222 -3.29 -9.62 -3.87
CA VAL A 222 -3.72 -11.01 -3.92
C VAL A 222 -3.55 -11.55 -5.34
N TYR A 223 -2.60 -12.45 -5.49
CA TYR A 223 -2.32 -13.13 -6.75
C TYR A 223 -2.54 -14.63 -6.57
N PRO A 224 -3.66 -15.18 -7.05
CA PRO A 224 -3.96 -16.61 -6.89
C PRO A 224 -2.92 -17.52 -7.53
N TYR A 225 -2.17 -17.00 -8.51
CA TYR A 225 -1.17 -17.75 -9.26
C TYR A 225 0.28 -17.42 -8.90
N TYR A 226 0.50 -16.62 -7.86
CA TYR A 226 1.85 -16.26 -7.42
C TYR A 226 2.42 -17.29 -6.43
N PRO A 227 3.73 -17.69 -6.54
CA PRO A 227 4.67 -17.41 -7.64
C PRO A 227 4.48 -18.40 -8.75
N ASP A 228 3.87 -18.83 -9.48
CA ASP A 228 3.72 -19.81 -10.55
C ASP A 228 2.81 -20.99 -10.16
N TYR A 229 1.77 -20.69 -9.39
CA TYR A 229 0.78 -21.69 -9.00
C TYR A 229 0.15 -22.42 -10.19
N LEU A 230 0.14 -21.78 -11.37
CA LEU A 230 -0.39 -22.41 -12.57
C LEU A 230 0.50 -23.57 -13.02
N GLU A 231 1.82 -23.43 -12.90
CA GLU A 231 2.78 -24.50 -13.19
C GLU A 231 2.64 -25.66 -12.19
N LEU A 232 2.53 -25.31 -10.90
CA LEU A 232 2.24 -26.30 -9.87
C LEU A 232 0.92 -27.03 -10.11
N ASP A 233 -0.13 -26.31 -10.47
CA ASP A 233 -1.42 -26.93 -10.77
C ASP A 233 -1.37 -27.76 -12.05
N MET A 234 -0.56 -27.41 -13.04
CA MET A 234 -0.40 -28.18 -14.28
C MET A 234 0.49 -29.42 -14.07
N GLU A 235 1.56 -29.31 -13.30
CA GLU A 235 2.35 -30.47 -12.87
C GLU A 235 1.53 -31.32 -11.90
N ALA A 236 0.76 -30.69 -11.06
CA ALA A 236 -0.11 -31.29 -10.08
C ALA A 236 -1.45 -31.82 -10.64
N ALA A 237 -1.78 -31.56 -11.90
CA ALA A 237 -2.87 -32.30 -12.58
C ALA A 237 -2.59 -33.81 -12.60
N ALA A 238 -1.34 -34.23 -12.29
CA ALA A 238 -0.98 -35.61 -12.04
C ALA A 238 -1.23 -36.07 -10.59
N TYR A 239 -1.48 -35.13 -9.65
CA TYR A 239 -1.75 -35.41 -8.23
C TYR A 239 -3.21 -35.13 -7.92
N ARG A 240 -3.76 -35.88 -6.98
CA ARG A 240 -5.12 -35.58 -6.47
C ARG A 240 -5.08 -34.31 -5.65
N GLU A 241 -6.19 -33.59 -5.60
CA GLU A 241 -6.33 -32.39 -4.78
C GLU A 241 -5.96 -32.63 -3.32
N GLU A 242 -6.30 -33.82 -2.79
CA GLU A 242 -5.94 -34.25 -1.43
C GLU A 242 -4.42 -34.29 -1.21
N ASP A 243 -3.65 -34.76 -2.19
CA ASP A 243 -2.19 -34.84 -2.12
C ASP A 243 -1.55 -33.44 -2.15
N LEU A 244 -2.17 -32.50 -2.86
CA LEU A 244 -1.73 -31.11 -2.91
C LEU A 244 -2.07 -30.36 -1.61
N ILE A 245 -3.23 -30.59 -1.06
CA ILE A 245 -3.64 -30.04 0.24
C ILE A 245 -2.70 -30.56 1.34
N GLU A 246 -2.33 -31.84 1.32
CA GLU A 246 -1.39 -32.41 2.27
C GLU A 246 0.02 -31.83 2.08
N ALA A 247 0.49 -31.68 0.85
CA ALA A 247 1.85 -31.21 0.56
C ALA A 247 2.03 -29.69 0.74
N TYR A 248 1.02 -28.90 0.36
CA TYR A 248 1.13 -27.45 0.27
C TYR A 248 0.15 -26.69 1.19
N GLY A 249 -0.58 -27.42 2.05
CA GLY A 249 -1.60 -26.86 2.93
C GLY A 249 -2.94 -26.75 2.23
N GLU A 250 -3.43 -25.58 2.02
CA GLU A 250 -4.73 -25.34 1.39
C GLU A 250 -4.60 -25.15 -0.12
N SER A 251 -5.65 -25.53 -0.84
CA SER A 251 -5.71 -25.24 -2.27
C SER A 251 -5.68 -23.74 -2.55
N ARG A 252 -5.27 -23.36 -3.74
CA ARG A 252 -5.29 -21.99 -4.22
C ARG A 252 -6.61 -21.28 -3.96
N TYR A 253 -7.73 -21.96 -4.21
CA TYR A 253 -9.06 -21.38 -4.04
C TYR A 253 -9.44 -21.23 -2.57
N GLU A 254 -9.11 -22.16 -1.73
CA GLU A 254 -9.32 -22.09 -0.28
C GLU A 254 -8.48 -20.98 0.34
N ASN A 255 -7.23 -20.83 -0.10
CA ASN A 255 -6.38 -19.74 0.32
C ASN A 255 -7.01 -18.38 -0.04
N ILE A 256 -7.51 -18.21 -1.27
CA ILE A 256 -8.19 -16.98 -1.68
C ILE A 256 -9.43 -16.74 -0.82
N LEU A 257 -10.28 -17.74 -0.64
CA LEU A 257 -11.48 -17.61 0.18
C LEU A 257 -11.14 -17.30 1.63
N LYS A 258 -10.09 -17.88 2.16
CA LYS A 258 -9.60 -17.58 3.50
C LYS A 258 -9.05 -16.16 3.61
N VAL A 259 -8.27 -15.72 2.63
CA VAL A 259 -7.84 -14.32 2.52
C VAL A 259 -9.05 -13.40 2.55
N ILE A 260 -10.01 -13.60 1.65
CA ILE A 260 -11.23 -12.80 1.56
C ILE A 260 -12.01 -12.81 2.88
N SER A 261 -12.16 -13.97 3.52
CA SER A 261 -12.91 -14.08 4.76
C SER A 261 -12.23 -13.42 5.97
N ASN A 262 -10.89 -13.40 5.98
CA ASN A 262 -10.11 -12.81 7.06
C ASN A 262 -9.89 -11.30 6.88
N MET A 263 -9.97 -10.80 5.66
CA MET A 263 -9.71 -9.39 5.37
C MET A 263 -10.83 -8.44 5.83
N GLY A 264 -12.04 -8.94 6.12
CA GLY A 264 -13.16 -8.10 6.57
C GLY A 264 -13.51 -7.01 5.57
N ALA A 265 -13.18 -5.77 5.87
CA ALA A 265 -13.39 -4.59 5.02
C ALA A 265 -12.17 -4.25 4.15
N ALA A 266 -11.23 -5.16 3.96
CA ALA A 266 -10.03 -4.91 3.20
C ALA A 266 -10.29 -4.85 1.69
N ASP A 267 -9.53 -4.02 1.00
CA ASP A 267 -9.55 -3.95 -0.45
C ASP A 267 -8.75 -5.11 -1.07
N ILE A 268 -9.28 -5.67 -2.14
CA ILE A 268 -8.66 -6.72 -2.94
C ILE A 268 -8.39 -6.15 -4.33
N TYR A 269 -7.16 -6.25 -4.77
CA TYR A 269 -6.72 -5.77 -6.08
C TYR A 269 -6.50 -6.90 -7.06
#